data_0c93db8b17fcb391b7f27a4cb5a40922
#
_entry.id   0c93db8b17fcb391b7f27a4cb5a40922
#
_cell.length_a   1.000
_cell.length_b   1.000
_cell.length_c   1.000
_cell.angle_alpha   90.00
_cell.angle_beta   90.00
_cell.angle_gamma   90.00
#
_symmetry.space_group_name_H-M   'P 1'
#
loop_
_entity.id
_entity.type
_entity.pdbx_description
1 polymer ?
#
loop_
_entity_poly.entity_id
_entity_poly.type
_entity_poly.pdbx_seq_one_letter_code
_entity_poly.pdbx_strand_id
1 'polypeptide(L)'
;MTASVSSPSENITIDFSLEKNGIPTYSVMQQGTAVIQPSSLGFEFQNQPELTGGLEVTGTDTNSENETWEMPWGEQRNVRNRYNELVVHLQEKEAPNRMLDIYFRAYDDGVAFRYHFPEQEGIDTLIITDEKSQFSLTGDHTCWWQPGDWDIYEHLYNTSSFTGIDATTKRDHPDLNSSYIPENAVNTPITMRTADGLHLSFHEAALIDYAGMTLRIDPENMRMESVLVGSDRLGYKVKRGLPFSSPWRTIQISEDAPGLIESKLIVNLNEPNRLGDISWFTPMKYVGIWWEMHLGISTWDMEGTQDMSTFTTDQVTGSKHGATTENAKRYIDFAAENGIKGLLVEGWNTGWDHWIGFEDREGVFDFITPYSDYDLEEVVRYGR
;
A
#
# COMPACT_ATOMS: atom_id res chain seq x y z
N MET A 1 24.95 3.95 -19.97
CA MET A 1 23.84 4.14 -20.94
C MET A 1 22.74 4.91 -20.25
N THR A 2 22.15 5.89 -20.92
CA THR A 2 21.01 6.67 -20.41
C THR A 2 19.83 6.53 -21.37
N ALA A 3 18.61 6.49 -20.83
CA ALA A 3 17.36 6.52 -21.58
C ALA A 3 16.35 7.37 -20.83
N SER A 4 15.45 8.05 -21.53
CA SER A 4 14.52 9.00 -20.93
C SER A 4 13.12 8.85 -21.48
N VAL A 5 12.11 9.16 -20.65
CA VAL A 5 10.72 9.29 -21.06
C VAL A 5 10.12 10.52 -20.42
N SER A 6 9.42 11.32 -21.23
CA SER A 6 8.71 12.51 -20.75
C SER A 6 7.20 12.27 -20.76
N SER A 7 6.50 12.96 -19.88
CA SER A 7 5.02 13.00 -19.86
C SER A 7 4.49 13.54 -21.21
N PRO A 8 3.20 13.30 -21.53
CA PRO A 8 2.61 13.81 -22.76
C PRO A 8 2.60 15.33 -22.89
N SER A 9 2.73 16.08 -21.79
CA SER A 9 2.90 17.54 -21.77
C SER A 9 4.36 17.98 -21.81
N GLU A 10 5.32 17.03 -21.77
CA GLU A 10 6.77 17.25 -21.67
C GLU A 10 7.21 17.96 -20.36
N ASN A 11 6.33 18.09 -19.37
CA ASN A 11 6.62 18.78 -18.13
C ASN A 11 7.36 17.92 -17.11
N ILE A 12 7.13 16.60 -17.12
CA ILE A 12 7.76 15.65 -16.22
C ILE A 12 8.58 14.66 -17.03
N THR A 13 9.83 14.43 -16.63
CA THR A 13 10.75 13.50 -17.30
C THR A 13 11.34 12.54 -16.29
N ILE A 14 11.38 11.26 -16.65
CA ILE A 14 12.15 10.23 -15.97
C ILE A 14 13.39 9.93 -16.80
N ASP A 15 14.54 10.00 -16.15
CA ASP A 15 15.82 9.61 -16.73
C ASP A 15 16.28 8.30 -16.07
N PHE A 16 16.47 7.27 -16.86
CA PHE A 16 17.13 6.03 -16.45
C PHE A 16 18.63 6.11 -16.77
N SER A 17 19.47 5.62 -15.87
CA SER A 17 20.91 5.49 -16.07
C SER A 17 21.42 4.18 -15.50
N LEU A 18 22.35 3.57 -16.21
CA LEU A 18 23.13 2.46 -15.69
C LEU A 18 24.49 2.97 -15.26
N GLU A 19 24.67 3.07 -13.94
CA GLU A 19 25.90 3.56 -13.31
C GLU A 19 27.08 2.57 -13.47
N LYS A 20 28.26 3.00 -12.99
CA LYS A 20 29.42 2.09 -12.91
C LYS A 20 29.05 0.84 -12.14
N ASN A 21 29.61 -0.29 -12.55
CA ASN A 21 29.31 -1.62 -12.01
C ASN A 21 27.89 -2.13 -12.31
N GLY A 22 27.19 -1.51 -13.26
CA GLY A 22 25.88 -2.00 -13.70
C GLY A 22 24.76 -1.79 -12.67
N ILE A 23 24.83 -0.70 -11.88
CA ILE A 23 23.77 -0.33 -10.93
C ILE A 23 22.69 0.45 -11.68
N PRO A 24 21.43 -0.03 -11.71
CA PRO A 24 20.34 0.70 -12.33
C PRO A 24 19.91 1.85 -11.42
N THR A 25 19.77 3.04 -11.99
CA THR A 25 19.32 4.25 -11.29
C THR A 25 18.28 4.99 -12.11
N TYR A 26 17.46 5.78 -11.45
CA TYR A 26 16.54 6.71 -12.09
C TYR A 26 16.58 8.06 -11.39
N SER A 27 16.14 9.10 -12.08
CA SER A 27 15.87 10.43 -11.54
C SER A 27 14.61 11.01 -12.17
N VAL A 28 13.99 12.01 -11.51
CA VAL A 28 12.78 12.66 -12.02
C VAL A 28 12.98 14.16 -12.02
N MET A 29 12.59 14.78 -13.13
CA MET A 29 12.62 16.23 -13.31
C MET A 29 11.21 16.74 -13.63
N GLN A 30 10.89 17.94 -13.13
CA GLN A 30 9.71 18.71 -13.55
C GLN A 30 10.18 20.05 -14.10
N GLN A 31 9.84 20.32 -15.37
CA GLN A 31 10.22 21.55 -16.07
C GLN A 31 11.72 21.88 -15.96
N GLY A 32 12.56 20.83 -16.04
CA GLY A 32 14.02 20.94 -15.93
C GLY A 32 14.56 21.09 -14.51
N THR A 33 13.71 21.10 -13.49
CA THR A 33 14.13 21.12 -12.07
C THR A 33 14.02 19.71 -11.49
N ALA A 34 15.05 19.27 -10.77
CA ALA A 34 15.05 17.95 -10.15
C ALA A 34 13.97 17.83 -9.07
N VAL A 35 13.18 16.76 -9.10
CA VAL A 35 12.20 16.35 -8.09
C VAL A 35 12.72 15.15 -7.31
N ILE A 36 13.31 14.18 -8.01
CA ILE A 36 13.99 13.02 -7.44
C ILE A 36 15.43 13.00 -7.98
N GLN A 37 16.37 12.95 -7.08
CA GLN A 37 17.79 12.79 -7.38
C GLN A 37 18.09 11.34 -7.81
N PRO A 38 19.24 11.04 -8.41
CA PRO A 38 19.59 9.66 -8.78
C PRO A 38 19.36 8.68 -7.63
N SER A 39 18.52 7.70 -7.88
CA SER A 39 18.01 6.72 -6.93
C SER A 39 18.22 5.32 -7.47
N SER A 40 18.85 4.44 -6.71
CA SER A 40 19.14 3.07 -7.15
C SER A 40 17.95 2.14 -7.02
N LEU A 41 17.98 1.07 -7.82
CA LEU A 41 16.96 0.04 -7.93
C LEU A 41 17.62 -1.34 -7.76
N GLY A 42 16.88 -2.29 -7.20
CA GLY A 42 17.42 -3.64 -7.03
C GLY A 42 16.60 -4.55 -6.13
N PHE A 43 17.16 -5.74 -5.85
CA PHE A 43 16.51 -6.77 -5.05
C PHE A 43 17.52 -7.56 -4.23
N GLU A 44 17.05 -8.05 -3.09
CA GLU A 44 17.66 -9.12 -2.32
C GLU A 44 16.81 -10.40 -2.44
N PHE A 45 17.47 -11.55 -2.53
CA PHE A 45 16.81 -12.84 -2.70
C PHE A 45 17.24 -13.84 -1.64
N GLN A 46 16.36 -14.77 -1.32
CA GLN A 46 16.70 -15.91 -0.48
C GLN A 46 17.54 -16.89 -1.28
N ASN A 47 18.72 -17.24 -0.75
CA ASN A 47 19.62 -18.24 -1.34
C ASN A 47 20.13 -17.94 -2.77
N GLN A 48 20.08 -16.70 -3.19
CA GLN A 48 20.65 -16.23 -4.47
C GLN A 48 21.41 -14.91 -4.23
N PRO A 49 22.38 -14.56 -5.10
CA PRO A 49 23.01 -13.25 -5.04
C PRO A 49 21.97 -12.12 -5.17
N GLU A 50 22.24 -10.99 -4.52
CA GLU A 50 21.47 -9.78 -4.72
C GLU A 50 21.52 -9.30 -6.19
N LEU A 51 20.52 -8.52 -6.60
CA LEU A 51 20.44 -7.91 -7.93
C LEU A 51 20.45 -6.39 -7.77
N THR A 52 21.54 -5.85 -7.27
CA THR A 52 21.74 -4.41 -7.01
C THR A 52 22.79 -3.81 -7.95
N GLY A 53 23.40 -4.61 -8.81
CA GLY A 53 24.40 -4.22 -9.78
C GLY A 53 24.79 -5.37 -10.72
N GLY A 54 25.90 -5.22 -11.43
CA GLY A 54 26.36 -6.24 -12.39
C GLY A 54 25.53 -6.36 -13.66
N LEU A 55 24.58 -5.43 -13.87
CA LEU A 55 23.66 -5.44 -14.99
C LEU A 55 24.23 -4.80 -16.26
N GLU A 56 23.70 -5.18 -17.40
CA GLU A 56 23.85 -4.49 -18.68
C GLU A 56 22.47 -4.26 -19.30
N VAL A 57 22.34 -3.22 -20.11
CA VAL A 57 21.14 -2.96 -20.91
C VAL A 57 21.22 -3.76 -22.19
N THR A 58 20.25 -4.63 -22.41
CA THR A 58 20.13 -5.46 -23.62
C THR A 58 19.21 -4.83 -24.66
N GLY A 59 18.30 -3.95 -24.25
CA GLY A 59 17.40 -3.22 -25.15
C GLY A 59 16.54 -2.21 -24.42
N THR A 60 15.82 -1.40 -25.19
CA THR A 60 14.80 -0.47 -24.70
C THR A 60 13.64 -0.41 -25.66
N ASP A 61 12.42 -0.34 -25.13
CA ASP A 61 11.21 -0.10 -25.91
C ASP A 61 10.52 1.17 -25.41
N THR A 62 9.78 1.82 -26.28
CA THR A 62 8.93 2.98 -25.92
C THR A 62 7.51 2.75 -26.38
N ASN A 63 6.56 3.18 -25.58
CA ASN A 63 5.13 3.12 -25.87
C ASN A 63 4.42 4.40 -25.41
N SER A 64 3.18 4.58 -25.83
CA SER A 64 2.32 5.66 -25.34
C SER A 64 0.87 5.21 -25.34
N GLU A 65 0.11 5.71 -24.41
CA GLU A 65 -1.33 5.45 -24.31
C GLU A 65 -2.11 6.77 -24.20
N ASN A 66 -3.30 6.78 -24.77
CA ASN A 66 -4.22 7.89 -24.65
C ASN A 66 -5.66 7.41 -24.83
N GLU A 67 -6.21 6.84 -23.80
CA GLU A 67 -7.58 6.34 -23.77
C GLU A 67 -8.41 7.05 -22.70
N THR A 68 -9.72 6.83 -22.75
CA THR A 68 -10.64 7.23 -21.68
C THR A 68 -11.49 6.01 -21.33
N TRP A 69 -11.52 5.66 -20.06
CA TRP A 69 -12.32 4.57 -19.55
C TRP A 69 -13.38 5.07 -18.55
N GLU A 70 -14.42 4.28 -18.33
CA GLU A 70 -15.47 4.61 -17.38
C GLU A 70 -15.22 3.93 -16.04
N MET A 71 -15.14 4.74 -14.99
CA MET A 71 -15.10 4.25 -13.61
C MET A 71 -16.54 3.97 -13.16
N PRO A 72 -16.87 2.75 -12.77
CA PRO A 72 -18.26 2.40 -12.40
C PRO A 72 -18.70 3.06 -11.08
N TRP A 73 -17.75 3.36 -10.21
CA TRP A 73 -17.97 4.06 -8.93
C TRP A 73 -16.82 5.06 -8.71
N GLY A 74 -17.04 6.04 -7.86
CA GLY A 74 -16.03 7.01 -7.50
C GLY A 74 -16.42 8.43 -7.85
N GLU A 75 -15.46 9.32 -7.84
CA GLU A 75 -15.67 10.77 -7.97
C GLU A 75 -15.86 11.23 -9.40
N GLN A 76 -15.31 10.48 -10.35
CA GLN A 76 -15.39 10.80 -11.79
C GLN A 76 -15.85 9.57 -12.56
N ARG A 77 -16.77 9.80 -13.51
CA ARG A 77 -17.20 8.72 -14.41
C ARG A 77 -16.16 8.44 -15.50
N ASN A 78 -15.66 9.47 -16.15
CA ASN A 78 -14.71 9.34 -17.25
C ASN A 78 -13.31 9.65 -16.75
N VAL A 79 -12.42 8.67 -16.81
CA VAL A 79 -11.03 8.78 -16.42
C VAL A 79 -10.14 8.69 -17.64
N ARG A 80 -9.33 9.74 -17.86
CA ARG A 80 -8.35 9.71 -18.94
C ARG A 80 -7.09 9.02 -18.48
N ASN A 81 -6.66 8.03 -19.25
CA ASN A 81 -5.38 7.35 -19.11
C ASN A 81 -4.46 7.79 -20.24
N ARG A 82 -3.51 8.67 -19.92
CA ARG A 82 -2.60 9.23 -20.92
C ARG A 82 -1.19 9.30 -20.37
N TYR A 83 -0.29 8.50 -20.95
CA TYR A 83 1.11 8.41 -20.54
C TYR A 83 2.03 8.09 -21.69
N ASN A 84 3.33 8.35 -21.50
CA ASN A 84 4.39 7.75 -22.27
C ASN A 84 5.15 6.75 -21.39
N GLU A 85 5.62 5.66 -22.00
CA GLU A 85 6.30 4.54 -21.33
C GLU A 85 7.67 4.29 -21.93
N LEU A 86 8.64 4.00 -21.08
CA LEU A 86 9.95 3.45 -21.42
C LEU A 86 10.07 2.10 -20.70
N VAL A 87 10.45 1.08 -21.46
CA VAL A 87 10.84 -0.22 -20.92
C VAL A 87 12.34 -0.37 -21.10
N VAL A 88 13.06 -0.70 -20.03
CA VAL A 88 14.48 -0.97 -20.06
C VAL A 88 14.71 -2.45 -19.78
N HIS A 89 15.26 -3.17 -20.74
CA HIS A 89 15.60 -4.58 -20.61
C HIS A 89 17.02 -4.72 -20.07
N LEU A 90 17.14 -5.39 -18.92
CA LEU A 90 18.38 -5.61 -18.21
C LEU A 90 18.71 -7.10 -18.11
N GLN A 91 20.00 -7.42 -18.10
CA GLN A 91 20.50 -8.76 -17.83
C GLN A 91 21.77 -8.71 -16.98
N GLU A 92 21.94 -9.65 -16.07
CA GLU A 92 23.19 -9.83 -15.34
C GLU A 92 24.30 -10.27 -16.30
N LYS A 93 25.48 -9.67 -16.16
CA LYS A 93 26.69 -10.03 -16.96
C LYS A 93 27.28 -11.38 -16.58
N GLU A 94 27.07 -11.78 -15.33
CA GLU A 94 27.61 -13.00 -14.75
C GLU A 94 26.45 -13.92 -14.31
N ALA A 95 26.76 -15.19 -14.11
CA ALA A 95 25.79 -16.16 -13.62
C ALA A 95 25.17 -15.71 -12.29
N PRO A 96 23.85 -15.88 -12.12
CA PRO A 96 22.95 -16.71 -12.94
C PRO A 96 22.37 -16.07 -14.21
N ASN A 97 22.81 -14.91 -14.62
CA ASN A 97 22.40 -14.20 -15.84
C ASN A 97 20.89 -13.83 -15.85
N ARG A 98 20.32 -13.45 -14.70
CA ARG A 98 18.91 -13.10 -14.58
C ARG A 98 18.55 -11.92 -15.47
N MET A 99 17.36 -12.01 -16.05
CA MET A 99 16.74 -10.94 -16.81
C MET A 99 15.75 -10.16 -15.92
N LEU A 100 15.72 -8.86 -16.11
CA LEU A 100 14.83 -7.93 -15.41
C LEU A 100 14.44 -6.81 -16.37
N ASP A 101 13.15 -6.57 -16.54
CA ASP A 101 12.65 -5.40 -17.23
C ASP A 101 12.18 -4.35 -16.21
N ILE A 102 12.49 -3.08 -16.45
CA ILE A 102 11.96 -1.97 -15.66
C ILE A 102 11.07 -1.12 -16.56
N TYR A 103 9.81 -1.00 -16.16
CA TYR A 103 8.82 -0.15 -16.83
C TYR A 103 8.77 1.19 -16.13
N PHE A 104 8.92 2.27 -16.87
CA PHE A 104 8.75 3.64 -16.41
C PHE A 104 7.59 4.29 -17.16
N ARG A 105 6.61 4.83 -16.45
CA ARG A 105 5.51 5.62 -17.02
C ARG A 105 5.56 7.05 -16.52
N ALA A 106 5.49 7.98 -17.46
CA ALA A 106 5.40 9.40 -17.18
C ALA A 106 4.00 9.92 -17.56
N TYR A 107 3.28 10.40 -16.56
CA TYR A 107 1.97 11.07 -16.65
C TYR A 107 2.15 12.56 -16.42
N ASP A 108 1.12 13.34 -16.72
CA ASP A 108 1.14 14.80 -16.50
C ASP A 108 0.96 15.15 -15.00
N ASP A 109 0.52 14.21 -14.17
CA ASP A 109 0.30 14.32 -12.72
C ASP A 109 1.25 13.46 -11.86
N GLY A 110 2.31 12.90 -12.48
CA GLY A 110 3.31 12.12 -11.76
C GLY A 110 3.98 11.04 -12.59
N VAL A 111 4.71 10.19 -11.91
CA VAL A 111 5.48 9.10 -12.52
C VAL A 111 5.26 7.79 -11.76
N ALA A 112 5.49 6.69 -12.46
CA ALA A 112 5.50 5.38 -11.86
C ALA A 112 6.57 4.49 -12.50
N PHE A 113 7.10 3.55 -11.71
CA PHE A 113 7.92 2.46 -12.22
C PHE A 113 7.51 1.14 -11.59
N ARG A 114 7.76 0.04 -12.30
CA ARG A 114 7.64 -1.32 -11.78
C ARG A 114 8.68 -2.23 -12.41
N TYR A 115 8.92 -3.32 -11.74
CA TYR A 115 9.78 -4.39 -12.20
C TYR A 115 8.96 -5.51 -12.83
N HIS A 116 9.52 -6.12 -13.85
CA HIS A 116 8.98 -7.33 -14.45
C HIS A 116 10.09 -8.37 -14.61
N PHE A 117 9.88 -9.53 -14.03
CA PHE A 117 10.75 -10.68 -14.23
C PHE A 117 10.13 -11.57 -15.30
N PRO A 118 10.72 -11.60 -16.53
CA PRO A 118 10.20 -12.41 -17.62
C PRO A 118 10.44 -13.91 -17.38
N GLU A 119 9.80 -14.75 -18.19
CA GLU A 119 10.20 -16.15 -18.28
C GLU A 119 11.65 -16.25 -18.70
N GLN A 120 12.42 -17.09 -18.01
CA GLN A 120 13.85 -17.28 -18.27
C GLN A 120 14.30 -18.69 -17.92
N GLU A 121 15.27 -19.21 -18.67
CA GLU A 121 15.71 -20.58 -18.51
C GLU A 121 16.38 -20.81 -17.15
N GLY A 122 16.03 -21.91 -16.49
CA GLY A 122 16.67 -22.34 -15.24
C GLY A 122 16.17 -21.62 -13.98
N ILE A 123 15.18 -20.74 -14.09
CA ILE A 123 14.57 -20.04 -12.95
C ILE A 123 13.05 -20.10 -13.07
N ASP A 124 12.41 -20.94 -12.25
CA ASP A 124 10.96 -21.07 -12.22
C ASP A 124 10.30 -20.16 -11.17
N THR A 125 11.04 -19.87 -10.09
CA THR A 125 10.51 -19.13 -8.93
C THR A 125 11.59 -18.23 -8.35
N LEU A 126 11.20 -17.00 -7.99
CA LEU A 126 12.01 -16.08 -7.19
C LEU A 126 11.42 -15.93 -5.79
N ILE A 127 12.32 -15.89 -4.80
CA ILE A 127 11.99 -15.63 -3.40
C ILE A 127 12.71 -14.34 -3.00
N ILE A 128 11.93 -13.26 -2.89
CA ILE A 128 12.44 -11.93 -2.60
C ILE A 128 12.44 -11.74 -1.08
N THR A 129 13.58 -11.37 -0.54
CA THR A 129 13.73 -11.00 0.86
C THR A 129 13.62 -9.51 1.08
N ASP A 130 14.01 -8.69 0.09
CA ASP A 130 13.68 -7.26 0.06
C ASP A 130 13.78 -6.67 -1.34
N GLU A 131 13.08 -5.55 -1.55
CA GLU A 131 13.17 -4.69 -2.73
C GLU A 131 13.95 -3.43 -2.34
N LYS A 132 14.91 -3.04 -3.16
CA LYS A 132 15.81 -1.90 -2.92
C LYS A 132 15.45 -0.71 -3.80
N SER A 133 14.19 -0.33 -3.81
CA SER A 133 13.73 0.88 -4.51
C SER A 133 14.01 2.12 -3.67
N GLN A 134 14.88 2.99 -4.17
CA GLN A 134 15.25 4.24 -3.49
C GLN A 134 14.50 5.43 -4.06
N PHE A 135 14.33 6.46 -3.19
CA PHE A 135 13.73 7.76 -3.52
C PHE A 135 14.57 8.84 -2.86
N SER A 136 15.56 9.39 -3.59
CA SER A 136 16.48 10.42 -3.10
C SER A 136 15.86 11.80 -3.31
N LEU A 137 15.66 12.52 -2.22
CA LEU A 137 14.98 13.81 -2.19
C LEU A 137 15.93 14.96 -2.54
N THR A 138 15.36 16.07 -2.97
CA THR A 138 16.11 17.27 -3.32
C THR A 138 16.41 18.19 -2.11
N GLY A 139 15.81 17.90 -0.95
CA GLY A 139 16.01 18.70 0.26
C GLY A 139 15.19 18.22 1.45
N ASP A 140 15.26 18.98 2.54
CA ASP A 140 14.54 18.71 3.79
C ASP A 140 13.10 19.22 3.70
N HIS A 141 12.25 18.43 3.06
CA HIS A 141 10.86 18.79 2.77
C HIS A 141 9.97 18.71 4.02
N THR A 142 8.87 19.46 4.01
CA THR A 142 7.79 19.26 5.00
C THR A 142 7.03 18.00 4.66
N CYS A 143 6.90 17.09 5.63
CA CYS A 143 6.29 15.77 5.46
C CYS A 143 5.05 15.59 6.33
N TRP A 144 4.05 14.89 5.81
CA TRP A 144 2.91 14.34 6.54
C TRP A 144 3.02 12.82 6.46
N TRP A 145 3.12 12.18 7.62
CA TRP A 145 3.51 10.78 7.70
C TRP A 145 2.91 10.06 8.91
N GLN A 146 2.81 8.74 8.81
CA GLN A 146 2.47 7.82 9.89
C GLN A 146 3.64 6.86 10.15
N PRO A 147 3.87 6.37 11.38
CA PRO A 147 4.86 5.32 11.63
C PRO A 147 4.54 4.08 10.78
N GLY A 148 5.57 3.41 10.31
CA GLY A 148 5.44 2.17 9.54
C GLY A 148 4.88 1.05 10.39
N ASP A 149 3.87 0.38 9.88
CA ASP A 149 3.17 -0.72 10.54
C ASP A 149 2.84 -1.81 9.51
N TRP A 150 3.00 -3.08 9.92
CA TRP A 150 2.72 -4.23 9.04
C TRP A 150 1.25 -4.59 8.98
N ASP A 151 0.46 -4.18 9.96
CA ASP A 151 -0.90 -4.63 10.20
C ASP A 151 -1.96 -3.55 9.94
N ILE A 152 -1.69 -2.30 10.34
CA ILE A 152 -2.69 -1.23 10.31
C ILE A 152 -2.21 0.08 9.68
N TYR A 153 -3.17 0.94 9.32
CA TYR A 153 -3.01 2.34 8.90
C TYR A 153 -3.73 3.31 9.84
N GLU A 154 -4.03 2.90 11.07
CA GLU A 154 -4.89 3.63 12.01
C GLU A 154 -4.11 4.55 12.95
N HIS A 155 -2.88 4.88 12.58
CA HIS A 155 -2.05 5.83 13.32
C HIS A 155 -2.40 7.27 12.98
N LEU A 156 -2.18 8.19 13.93
CA LEU A 156 -2.31 9.62 13.68
C LEU A 156 -1.19 10.11 12.75
N TYR A 157 -1.55 11.05 11.87
CA TYR A 157 -0.57 11.74 11.05
C TYR A 157 0.32 12.66 11.87
N ASN A 158 1.61 12.61 11.61
CA ASN A 158 2.62 13.53 12.12
C ASN A 158 3.02 14.51 11.03
N THR A 159 3.44 15.70 11.44
CA THR A 159 4.00 16.71 10.54
C THR A 159 5.38 17.11 11.04
N SER A 160 6.39 16.97 10.18
CA SER A 160 7.76 17.38 10.47
C SER A 160 8.51 17.71 9.18
N SER A 161 9.76 18.21 9.31
CA SER A 161 10.71 18.11 8.20
C SER A 161 11.07 16.65 7.94
N PHE A 162 11.60 16.33 6.77
CA PHE A 162 12.07 14.99 6.47
C PHE A 162 13.12 14.49 7.45
N THR A 163 14.10 15.33 7.78
CA THR A 163 15.13 15.01 8.78
C THR A 163 14.59 14.87 10.20
N GLY A 164 13.41 15.41 10.47
CA GLY A 164 12.71 15.30 11.75
C GLY A 164 11.81 14.08 11.87
N ILE A 165 11.76 13.19 10.86
CA ILE A 165 10.98 11.95 10.93
C ILE A 165 11.69 10.96 11.86
N ASP A 166 11.05 10.66 12.97
CA ASP A 166 11.45 9.58 13.89
C ASP A 166 10.21 8.74 14.21
N ALA A 167 9.95 7.76 13.35
CA ALA A 167 8.82 6.85 13.49
C ALA A 167 8.95 5.95 14.74
N THR A 168 10.17 5.72 15.21
CA THR A 168 10.43 4.87 16.38
C THR A 168 9.93 5.47 17.68
N THR A 169 9.84 6.81 17.76
CA THR A 169 9.30 7.53 18.92
C THR A 169 7.78 7.72 18.88
N LYS A 170 7.12 7.27 17.82
CA LYS A 170 5.67 7.36 17.62
C LYS A 170 4.94 6.02 17.76
N ARG A 171 5.59 5.07 18.40
CA ARG A 171 5.04 3.75 18.72
C ARG A 171 4.43 3.78 20.10
N ASP A 172 3.38 4.57 20.24
CA ASP A 172 2.75 4.88 21.52
C ASP A 172 1.56 3.98 21.87
N HIS A 173 1.20 3.05 21.00
CA HIS A 173 0.17 2.07 21.27
C HIS A 173 0.78 0.80 21.87
N PRO A 174 0.57 0.50 23.16
CA PRO A 174 1.30 -0.57 23.86
C PRO A 174 1.03 -1.97 23.29
N ASP A 175 -0.16 -2.24 22.78
CA ASP A 175 -0.51 -3.59 22.32
C ASP A 175 -0.29 -3.82 20.83
N LEU A 176 -0.05 -2.76 20.06
CA LEU A 176 0.33 -2.84 18.65
C LEU A 176 1.83 -2.77 18.42
N ASN A 177 2.64 -2.81 19.48
CA ASN A 177 4.09 -2.74 19.38
C ASN A 177 4.71 -3.85 18.52
N SER A 178 4.06 -5.00 18.42
CA SER A 178 4.54 -6.13 17.61
C SER A 178 4.31 -5.94 16.11
N SER A 179 3.43 -5.03 15.70
CA SER A 179 3.11 -4.78 14.29
C SER A 179 3.91 -3.63 13.66
N TYR A 180 4.54 -2.77 14.48
CA TYR A 180 5.39 -1.70 13.96
C TYR A 180 6.62 -2.24 13.23
N ILE A 181 6.96 -1.60 12.11
CA ILE A 181 8.22 -1.85 11.43
C ILE A 181 9.38 -1.57 12.40
N PRO A 182 10.34 -2.48 12.58
CA PRO A 182 11.43 -2.31 13.57
C PRO A 182 12.33 -1.10 13.29
N GLU A 183 12.44 -0.70 12.03
CA GLU A 183 13.28 0.39 11.54
C GLU A 183 12.58 1.75 11.66
N ASN A 184 13.33 2.85 11.45
CA ASN A 184 12.72 4.17 11.24
C ASN A 184 12.07 4.21 9.87
N ALA A 185 10.83 3.75 9.79
CA ALA A 185 10.06 3.62 8.56
C ALA A 185 8.66 4.23 8.70
N VAL A 186 8.08 4.61 7.58
CA VAL A 186 6.76 5.22 7.49
C VAL A 186 5.85 4.42 6.57
N ASN A 187 4.54 4.45 6.85
CA ASN A 187 3.53 3.91 5.94
C ASN A 187 3.45 4.75 4.65
N THR A 188 3.00 4.13 3.58
CA THR A 188 2.61 4.84 2.35
C THR A 188 1.08 5.02 2.32
N PRO A 189 0.55 6.15 1.78
CA PRO A 189 1.31 7.24 1.19
C PRO A 189 2.01 8.15 2.22
N ILE A 190 3.24 8.54 1.93
CA ILE A 190 3.84 9.70 2.57
C ILE A 190 3.69 10.91 1.65
N THR A 191 3.21 12.02 2.18
CA THR A 191 3.01 13.27 1.44
C THR A 191 4.05 14.30 1.84
N MET A 192 4.56 15.05 0.88
CA MET A 192 5.60 16.07 1.10
C MET A 192 5.27 17.37 0.38
N ARG A 193 5.78 18.46 0.92
CA ARG A 193 5.83 19.75 0.24
C ARG A 193 7.26 20.24 0.19
N THR A 194 7.77 20.50 -1.01
CA THR A 194 9.11 21.03 -1.25
C THR A 194 9.19 22.52 -0.87
N ALA A 195 10.40 23.05 -0.76
CA ALA A 195 10.62 24.46 -0.38
C ALA A 195 10.08 25.44 -1.44
N ASP A 196 10.04 25.05 -2.70
CA ASP A 196 9.50 25.79 -3.84
C ASP A 196 7.99 25.56 -4.07
N GLY A 197 7.35 24.73 -3.21
CA GLY A 197 5.92 24.61 -3.14
C GLY A 197 5.31 23.40 -3.86
N LEU A 198 6.10 22.56 -4.53
CA LEU A 198 5.60 21.32 -5.10
C LEU A 198 5.08 20.38 -4.02
N HIS A 199 4.00 19.67 -4.32
CA HIS A 199 3.42 18.63 -3.51
C HIS A 199 3.72 17.26 -4.13
N LEU A 200 4.27 16.37 -3.32
CA LEU A 200 4.66 15.02 -3.71
C LEU A 200 3.91 14.00 -2.85
N SER A 201 3.51 12.88 -3.44
CA SER A 201 2.98 11.75 -2.68
C SER A 201 3.58 10.45 -3.21
N PHE A 202 4.18 9.68 -2.30
CA PHE A 202 4.83 8.40 -2.61
C PHE A 202 3.95 7.26 -2.15
N HIS A 203 3.59 6.37 -3.07
CA HIS A 203 2.70 5.25 -2.81
C HIS A 203 2.97 4.11 -3.79
N GLU A 204 2.05 3.16 -3.85
CA GLU A 204 2.06 2.03 -4.77
C GLU A 204 0.69 1.82 -5.42
N ALA A 205 0.66 1.15 -6.57
CA ALA A 205 -0.57 0.78 -7.27
C ALA A 205 -0.46 -0.65 -7.81
N ALA A 206 -1.61 -1.28 -8.07
CA ALA A 206 -1.69 -2.67 -8.50
C ALA A 206 -0.96 -3.64 -7.55
N LEU A 207 -1.20 -3.50 -6.24
CA LEU A 207 -0.71 -4.42 -5.21
C LEU A 207 -1.46 -5.75 -5.33
N ILE A 208 -0.99 -6.63 -6.20
CA ILE A 208 -1.63 -7.92 -6.51
C ILE A 208 -0.62 -9.03 -6.27
N ASP A 209 -0.90 -9.89 -5.30
CA ASP A 209 -0.08 -11.05 -4.93
C ASP A 209 1.41 -10.68 -4.75
N TYR A 210 1.62 -9.62 -3.98
CA TYR A 210 2.93 -9.07 -3.63
C TYR A 210 2.87 -8.43 -2.26
N ALA A 211 4.02 -8.26 -1.58
CA ALA A 211 4.08 -7.59 -0.29
C ALA A 211 3.88 -6.07 -0.43
N GLY A 212 3.12 -5.47 0.48
CA GLY A 212 2.96 -4.03 0.58
C GLY A 212 4.28 -3.33 0.91
N MET A 213 4.39 -2.06 0.52
CA MET A 213 5.58 -1.24 0.71
C MET A 213 5.41 -0.26 1.85
N THR A 214 6.35 -0.25 2.78
CA THR A 214 6.66 0.88 3.67
C THR A 214 7.97 1.52 3.22
N LEU A 215 8.32 2.67 3.76
CA LEU A 215 9.51 3.42 3.36
C LEU A 215 10.40 3.69 4.57
N ARG A 216 11.61 3.11 4.58
CA ARG A 216 12.67 3.43 5.53
C ARG A 216 13.19 4.83 5.27
N ILE A 217 13.38 5.60 6.33
CA ILE A 217 13.86 6.97 6.30
C ILE A 217 15.37 6.99 6.58
N ASP A 218 16.12 7.57 5.68
CA ASP A 218 17.54 7.86 5.81
C ASP A 218 17.73 9.39 5.80
N PRO A 219 17.65 10.03 6.97
CA PRO A 219 17.70 11.50 7.06
C PRO A 219 19.08 12.08 6.74
N GLU A 220 20.16 11.30 6.93
CA GLU A 220 21.51 11.75 6.62
C GLU A 220 21.76 11.91 5.13
N ASN A 221 21.16 11.03 4.32
CA ASN A 221 21.29 11.03 2.86
C ASN A 221 20.08 11.60 2.13
N MET A 222 19.10 12.17 2.84
CA MET A 222 17.83 12.69 2.27
C MET A 222 17.16 11.66 1.37
N ARG A 223 17.01 10.43 1.86
CA ARG A 223 16.58 9.31 1.04
C ARG A 223 15.55 8.44 1.76
N MET A 224 14.59 7.95 1.00
CA MET A 224 13.74 6.84 1.41
C MET A 224 14.15 5.59 0.63
N GLU A 225 13.92 4.42 1.22
CA GLU A 225 14.10 3.12 0.58
C GLU A 225 12.94 2.21 0.95
N SER A 226 12.45 1.44 -0.02
CA SER A 226 11.38 0.48 0.22
C SER A 226 11.77 -0.54 1.29
N VAL A 227 10.82 -0.84 2.17
CA VAL A 227 10.83 -1.96 3.09
C VAL A 227 9.52 -2.72 2.88
N LEU A 228 9.61 -3.90 2.33
CA LEU A 228 8.42 -4.70 2.07
C LEU A 228 7.88 -5.30 3.37
N VAL A 229 6.55 -5.36 3.47
CA VAL A 229 5.88 -6.07 4.57
C VAL A 229 6.20 -7.55 4.49
N GLY A 230 6.75 -8.11 5.53
CA GLY A 230 7.22 -9.49 5.58
C GLY A 230 6.39 -10.37 6.49
N SER A 231 6.80 -11.64 6.57
CA SER A 231 6.29 -12.59 7.54
C SER A 231 7.47 -13.19 8.30
N ASP A 232 7.48 -13.00 9.59
CA ASP A 232 8.52 -13.58 10.47
C ASP A 232 8.53 -15.11 10.39
N ARG A 233 7.36 -15.70 10.16
CA ARG A 233 7.18 -17.15 10.04
C ARG A 233 7.81 -17.72 8.77
N LEU A 234 7.77 -16.98 7.65
CA LEU A 234 8.22 -17.47 6.34
C LEU A 234 9.66 -17.07 6.02
N GLY A 235 10.18 -16.02 6.65
CA GLY A 235 11.55 -15.53 6.44
C GLY A 235 11.79 -14.94 5.04
N TYR A 236 10.73 -14.58 4.32
CA TYR A 236 10.77 -13.88 3.03
C TYR A 236 9.55 -12.97 2.88
N LYS A 237 9.60 -12.06 1.90
CA LYS A 237 8.55 -11.08 1.65
C LYS A 237 7.66 -11.47 0.48
N VAL A 238 8.26 -11.98 -0.60
CA VAL A 238 7.54 -12.36 -1.83
C VAL A 238 8.06 -13.70 -2.35
N LYS A 239 7.16 -14.58 -2.77
CA LYS A 239 7.50 -15.82 -3.50
C LYS A 239 6.61 -15.92 -4.73
N ARG A 240 7.19 -15.81 -5.92
CA ARG A 240 6.46 -15.80 -7.19
C ARG A 240 7.11 -16.71 -8.22
N GLY A 241 6.26 -17.46 -8.93
CA GLY A 241 6.65 -18.11 -10.18
C GLY A 241 6.78 -17.09 -11.31
N LEU A 242 7.71 -17.32 -12.24
CA LEU A 242 7.89 -16.47 -13.42
C LEU A 242 6.84 -16.81 -14.51
N PRO A 243 6.41 -15.82 -15.33
CA PRO A 243 6.74 -14.40 -15.24
C PRO A 243 5.87 -13.69 -14.20
N PHE A 244 6.37 -12.60 -13.62
CA PHE A 244 5.53 -11.73 -12.78
C PHE A 244 6.00 -10.27 -12.79
N SER A 245 5.13 -9.36 -12.40
CA SER A 245 5.47 -7.95 -12.18
C SER A 245 5.27 -7.58 -10.71
N SER A 246 6.13 -6.67 -10.20
CA SER A 246 5.88 -6.00 -8.93
C SER A 246 4.67 -5.05 -9.04
N PRO A 247 4.13 -4.53 -7.93
CA PRO A 247 3.33 -3.33 -7.95
C PRO A 247 4.07 -2.15 -8.58
N TRP A 248 3.31 -1.15 -9.00
CA TRP A 248 3.89 0.13 -9.40
C TRP A 248 4.34 0.91 -8.16
N ARG A 249 5.52 1.48 -8.20
CA ARG A 249 6.02 2.48 -7.26
C ARG A 249 5.69 3.84 -7.85
N THR A 250 4.92 4.65 -7.13
CA THR A 250 4.31 5.87 -7.67
C THR A 250 4.82 7.10 -6.96
N ILE A 251 4.97 8.16 -7.72
CA ILE A 251 5.28 9.51 -7.23
C ILE A 251 4.30 10.46 -7.91
N GLN A 252 3.25 10.86 -7.18
CA GLN A 252 2.38 11.94 -7.63
C GLN A 252 3.11 13.27 -7.47
N ILE A 253 2.97 14.15 -8.45
CA ILE A 253 3.65 15.46 -8.51
C ILE A 253 2.61 16.52 -8.86
N SER A 254 2.41 17.50 -7.99
CA SER A 254 1.44 18.56 -8.19
C SER A 254 1.97 19.92 -7.73
N GLU A 255 1.53 21.00 -8.37
CA GLU A 255 1.84 22.37 -7.96
C GLU A 255 1.12 22.77 -6.65
N ASP A 256 0.04 22.06 -6.30
CA ASP A 256 -0.74 22.32 -5.08
C ASP A 256 -1.28 21.02 -4.45
N ALA A 257 -1.79 21.11 -3.24
CA ALA A 257 -2.35 19.96 -2.52
C ALA A 257 -3.65 19.41 -3.16
N PRO A 258 -4.59 20.23 -3.70
CA PRO A 258 -5.76 19.72 -4.41
C PRO A 258 -5.42 18.82 -5.59
N GLY A 259 -4.36 19.12 -6.35
CA GLY A 259 -3.94 18.30 -7.48
C GLY A 259 -3.52 16.89 -7.10
N LEU A 260 -3.06 16.63 -5.88
CA LEU A 260 -2.81 15.27 -5.40
C LEU A 260 -4.12 14.46 -5.25
N ILE A 261 -5.22 15.12 -4.81
CA ILE A 261 -6.53 14.50 -4.67
C ILE A 261 -7.18 14.27 -6.04
N GLU A 262 -6.97 15.21 -6.97
CA GLU A 262 -7.52 15.14 -8.33
C GLU A 262 -6.77 14.15 -9.23
N SER A 263 -5.53 13.79 -8.88
CA SER A 263 -4.71 12.85 -9.65
C SER A 263 -5.42 11.51 -9.88
N LYS A 264 -5.28 10.99 -11.09
CA LYS A 264 -5.79 9.67 -11.49
C LYS A 264 -4.68 8.64 -11.71
N LEU A 265 -3.46 8.98 -11.31
CA LEU A 265 -2.29 8.12 -11.47
C LEU A 265 -2.55 6.72 -10.91
N ILE A 266 -2.97 6.62 -9.66
CA ILE A 266 -3.16 5.34 -8.97
C ILE A 266 -4.21 4.46 -9.66
N VAL A 267 -5.37 5.03 -10.04
CA VAL A 267 -6.43 4.24 -10.69
C VAL A 267 -6.07 3.84 -12.10
N ASN A 268 -5.28 4.65 -12.83
CA ASN A 268 -4.81 4.35 -14.18
C ASN A 268 -3.72 3.26 -14.22
N LEU A 269 -3.04 3.02 -13.13
CA LEU A 269 -1.98 2.00 -13.02
C LEU A 269 -2.52 0.62 -12.62
N ASN A 270 -3.80 0.52 -12.28
CA ASN A 270 -4.46 -0.75 -11.98
C ASN A 270 -5.02 -1.40 -13.25
N GLU A 271 -5.06 -2.73 -13.23
CA GLU A 271 -5.61 -3.51 -14.32
C GLU A 271 -7.13 -3.29 -14.48
N PRO A 272 -7.67 -3.43 -15.69
CA PRO A 272 -9.11 -3.36 -15.92
C PRO A 272 -9.89 -4.38 -15.10
N ASN A 273 -11.18 -4.09 -14.88
CA ASN A 273 -12.12 -4.99 -14.22
C ASN A 273 -12.11 -6.38 -14.87
N ARG A 274 -11.90 -7.43 -14.07
CA ARG A 274 -11.93 -8.84 -14.49
C ARG A 274 -13.17 -9.60 -14.01
N LEU A 275 -14.04 -8.97 -13.23
CA LEU A 275 -15.27 -9.60 -12.72
C LEU A 275 -16.40 -9.64 -13.77
N GLY A 276 -16.24 -8.91 -14.88
CA GLY A 276 -17.28 -8.79 -15.89
C GLY A 276 -18.42 -7.86 -15.44
N ASP A 277 -19.65 -8.37 -15.40
CA ASP A 277 -20.81 -7.59 -14.93
C ASP A 277 -20.71 -7.34 -13.40
N ILE A 278 -20.63 -6.07 -13.04
CA ILE A 278 -20.55 -5.59 -11.65
C ILE A 278 -21.82 -4.84 -11.21
N SER A 279 -22.90 -4.93 -11.98
CA SER A 279 -24.18 -4.25 -11.68
C SER A 279 -24.82 -4.68 -10.35
N TRP A 280 -24.41 -5.84 -9.85
CA TRP A 280 -24.85 -6.38 -8.55
C TRP A 280 -24.23 -5.66 -7.36
N PHE A 281 -23.13 -4.94 -7.55
CA PHE A 281 -22.43 -4.22 -6.48
C PHE A 281 -22.72 -2.72 -6.55
N THR A 282 -23.25 -2.18 -5.45
CA THR A 282 -23.51 -0.75 -5.31
C THR A 282 -22.83 -0.23 -4.06
N PRO A 283 -21.89 0.69 -4.14
CA PRO A 283 -21.31 1.36 -2.98
C PRO A 283 -22.39 2.00 -2.13
N MET A 284 -22.31 1.84 -0.82
CA MET A 284 -23.33 2.33 0.11
C MET A 284 -22.73 2.84 1.41
N LYS A 285 -23.48 3.67 2.11
CA LYS A 285 -23.20 4.00 3.51
C LYS A 285 -23.69 2.84 4.38
N TYR A 286 -22.93 2.55 5.42
CA TYR A 286 -23.30 1.58 6.43
C TYR A 286 -23.08 2.13 7.84
N VAL A 287 -23.73 1.52 8.82
CA VAL A 287 -23.48 1.68 10.25
C VAL A 287 -22.75 0.45 10.76
N GLY A 288 -21.90 0.60 11.76
CA GLY A 288 -21.10 -0.49 12.32
C GLY A 288 -21.22 -0.58 13.83
N ILE A 289 -21.36 -1.79 14.37
CA ILE A 289 -21.39 -2.03 15.82
C ILE A 289 -20.03 -1.83 16.47
N TRP A 290 -18.94 -2.01 15.71
CA TRP A 290 -17.56 -1.84 16.15
C TRP A 290 -17.31 -0.55 16.94
N TRP A 291 -17.97 0.54 16.57
CA TRP A 291 -17.79 1.83 17.21
C TRP A 291 -18.17 1.83 18.71
N GLU A 292 -19.09 0.96 19.12
CA GLU A 292 -19.46 0.81 20.53
C GLU A 292 -18.30 0.36 21.41
N MET A 293 -17.36 -0.41 20.84
CA MET A 293 -16.15 -0.82 21.54
C MET A 293 -15.23 0.36 21.82
N HIS A 294 -14.99 1.23 20.84
CA HIS A 294 -14.19 2.44 21.05
C HIS A 294 -14.79 3.40 22.08
N LEU A 295 -16.11 3.36 22.24
CA LEU A 295 -16.82 4.13 23.26
C LEU A 295 -16.90 3.42 24.63
N GLY A 296 -16.36 2.23 24.78
CA GLY A 296 -16.44 1.44 26.00
C GLY A 296 -17.86 0.97 26.35
N ILE A 297 -18.78 0.92 25.35
CA ILE A 297 -20.18 0.52 25.54
C ILE A 297 -20.32 -0.98 25.47
N SER A 298 -19.68 -1.62 24.50
CA SER A 298 -19.72 -3.05 24.28
C SER A 298 -18.36 -3.59 23.84
N THR A 299 -18.24 -4.91 23.77
CA THR A 299 -17.08 -5.64 23.25
C THR A 299 -17.55 -6.65 22.20
N TRP A 300 -16.63 -7.23 21.44
CA TRP A 300 -16.90 -8.39 20.59
C TRP A 300 -16.52 -9.74 21.25
N ASP A 301 -16.02 -9.69 22.47
CA ASP A 301 -15.69 -10.85 23.28
C ASP A 301 -16.91 -11.28 24.11
N MET A 302 -17.60 -12.33 23.65
CA MET A 302 -18.81 -12.82 24.29
C MET A 302 -18.52 -13.38 25.71
N GLU A 303 -17.38 -14.00 25.94
CA GLU A 303 -17.02 -14.59 27.22
C GLU A 303 -16.41 -13.61 28.21
N GLY A 304 -15.97 -12.43 27.76
CA GLY A 304 -15.33 -11.40 28.57
C GLY A 304 -13.95 -11.81 29.08
N THR A 305 -13.24 -12.59 28.27
CA THR A 305 -11.91 -13.15 28.60
C THR A 305 -10.76 -12.29 28.15
N GLN A 306 -11.00 -11.33 27.22
CA GLN A 306 -9.97 -10.51 26.63
C GLN A 306 -9.84 -9.16 27.33
N ASP A 307 -8.60 -8.68 27.44
CA ASP A 307 -8.33 -7.31 27.89
C ASP A 307 -8.56 -6.34 26.74
N MET A 308 -9.67 -5.64 26.79
CA MET A 308 -10.09 -4.66 25.79
C MET A 308 -9.60 -3.23 26.12
N SER A 309 -8.77 -3.05 27.16
CA SER A 309 -8.33 -1.74 27.63
C SER A 309 -7.53 -0.93 26.60
N THR A 310 -6.96 -1.60 25.60
CA THR A 310 -6.22 -0.97 24.51
C THR A 310 -7.11 -0.27 23.50
N PHE A 311 -8.35 -0.68 23.38
CA PHE A 311 -9.30 -0.17 22.39
C PHE A 311 -10.28 0.85 22.97
N THR A 312 -10.28 1.04 24.29
CA THR A 312 -11.18 1.97 24.98
C THR A 312 -10.42 2.73 26.06
N THR A 313 -10.81 3.97 26.32
CA THR A 313 -10.27 4.78 27.40
C THR A 313 -10.79 4.37 28.79
N ASP A 314 -11.88 3.60 28.82
CA ASP A 314 -12.52 3.12 30.03
C ASP A 314 -12.43 1.59 30.11
N GLN A 315 -12.11 1.07 31.30
CA GLN A 315 -12.10 -0.37 31.50
C GLN A 315 -13.52 -0.94 31.35
N VAL A 316 -13.74 -1.70 30.30
CA VAL A 316 -14.95 -2.50 30.14
C VAL A 316 -14.79 -3.76 30.97
N THR A 317 -15.49 -3.84 32.10
CA THR A 317 -15.45 -5.03 32.97
C THR A 317 -16.64 -5.94 32.70
N GLY A 318 -16.37 -7.22 32.47
CA GLY A 318 -17.37 -8.26 32.22
C GLY A 318 -17.80 -8.34 30.75
N SER A 319 -18.53 -9.41 30.44
CA SER A 319 -19.05 -9.62 29.08
C SER A 319 -20.12 -8.58 28.75
N LYS A 320 -19.84 -7.77 27.74
CA LYS A 320 -20.77 -6.80 27.16
C LYS A 320 -20.80 -7.01 25.64
N HIS A 321 -21.08 -8.22 25.22
CA HIS A 321 -21.05 -8.55 23.81
C HIS A 321 -21.98 -7.65 23.00
N GLY A 322 -21.41 -6.92 22.02
CA GLY A 322 -22.13 -5.96 21.20
C GLY A 322 -22.77 -6.59 19.97
N ALA A 323 -22.19 -7.66 19.45
CA ALA A 323 -22.65 -8.35 18.26
C ALA A 323 -23.80 -9.34 18.57
N THR A 324 -24.86 -8.85 19.16
CA THR A 324 -26.06 -9.64 19.47
C THR A 324 -27.14 -9.44 18.41
N THR A 325 -28.03 -10.41 18.28
CA THR A 325 -29.22 -10.30 17.40
C THR A 325 -30.04 -9.05 17.69
N GLU A 326 -30.28 -8.76 18.98
CA GLU A 326 -31.06 -7.60 19.41
C GLU A 326 -30.37 -6.28 19.03
N ASN A 327 -29.07 -6.17 19.30
CA ASN A 327 -28.32 -4.96 18.95
C ASN A 327 -28.24 -4.77 17.44
N ALA A 328 -28.02 -5.83 16.68
CA ALA A 328 -28.03 -5.75 15.21
C ALA A 328 -29.38 -5.22 14.67
N LYS A 329 -30.51 -5.68 15.22
CA LYS A 329 -31.83 -5.15 14.85
C LYS A 329 -31.98 -3.67 15.19
N ARG A 330 -31.50 -3.22 16.36
CA ARG A 330 -31.50 -1.81 16.73
C ARG A 330 -30.72 -0.95 15.73
N TYR A 331 -29.56 -1.43 15.25
CA TYR A 331 -28.77 -0.74 14.23
C TYR A 331 -29.47 -0.75 12.86
N ILE A 332 -30.16 -1.83 12.51
CA ILE A 332 -30.99 -1.91 11.27
C ILE A 332 -32.10 -0.86 11.32
N ASP A 333 -32.82 -0.74 12.43
CA ASP A 333 -33.88 0.26 12.62
C ASP A 333 -33.32 1.67 12.44
N PHE A 334 -32.20 1.99 13.10
CA PHE A 334 -31.54 3.28 12.95
C PHE A 334 -31.11 3.54 11.51
N ALA A 335 -30.52 2.53 10.84
CA ALA A 335 -30.10 2.64 9.46
C ALA A 335 -31.30 2.92 8.52
N ALA A 336 -32.41 2.21 8.72
CA ALA A 336 -33.62 2.39 7.93
C ALA A 336 -34.22 3.79 8.12
N GLU A 337 -34.33 4.27 9.36
CA GLU A 337 -34.83 5.61 9.68
C GLU A 337 -33.98 6.74 9.09
N ASN A 338 -32.66 6.51 8.90
CA ASN A 338 -31.72 7.49 8.37
C ASN A 338 -31.32 7.27 6.90
N GLY A 339 -31.98 6.35 6.20
CA GLY A 339 -31.71 6.07 4.78
C GLY A 339 -30.33 5.46 4.51
N ILE A 340 -29.74 4.78 5.49
CA ILE A 340 -28.49 4.04 5.39
C ILE A 340 -28.81 2.59 5.01
N LYS A 341 -28.13 2.05 3.99
CA LYS A 341 -28.52 0.77 3.39
C LYS A 341 -27.74 -0.43 3.92
N GLY A 342 -26.69 -0.23 4.69
CA GLY A 342 -25.80 -1.29 5.14
C GLY A 342 -25.63 -1.33 6.65
N LEU A 343 -25.43 -2.52 7.19
CA LEU A 343 -24.96 -2.77 8.55
C LEU A 343 -23.72 -3.68 8.47
N LEU A 344 -22.65 -3.27 9.15
CA LEU A 344 -21.47 -4.10 9.41
C LEU A 344 -21.52 -4.59 10.85
N VAL A 345 -21.45 -5.88 11.04
CA VAL A 345 -21.36 -6.52 12.36
C VAL A 345 -20.03 -7.25 12.44
N GLU A 346 -19.18 -6.85 13.34
CA GLU A 346 -17.98 -7.56 13.74
C GLU A 346 -18.20 -8.19 15.11
N GLY A 347 -17.52 -9.30 15.38
CA GLY A 347 -17.70 -10.02 16.66
C GLY A 347 -18.87 -10.99 16.71
N TRP A 348 -19.58 -11.24 15.61
CA TRP A 348 -20.74 -12.14 15.60
C TRP A 348 -20.37 -13.63 15.53
N ASN A 349 -19.22 -13.96 14.96
CA ASN A 349 -18.73 -15.31 14.74
C ASN A 349 -17.71 -15.73 15.80
N THR A 350 -17.52 -17.02 16.02
CA THR A 350 -16.57 -17.53 17.01
C THR A 350 -15.12 -17.22 16.64
N GLY A 351 -14.28 -17.05 17.66
CA GLY A 351 -12.86 -16.73 17.52
C GLY A 351 -12.42 -15.41 18.13
N TRP A 352 -13.33 -14.47 18.29
CA TRP A 352 -13.02 -13.15 18.87
C TRP A 352 -12.57 -13.20 20.33
N ASP A 353 -12.88 -14.28 21.05
CA ASP A 353 -12.39 -14.51 22.42
C ASP A 353 -10.88 -14.77 22.49
N HIS A 354 -10.23 -14.99 21.33
CA HIS A 354 -8.85 -15.48 21.26
C HIS A 354 -7.96 -14.78 20.24
N TRP A 355 -8.31 -13.59 19.74
CA TRP A 355 -7.55 -12.96 18.67
C TRP A 355 -6.53 -11.91 19.13
N ILE A 356 -6.72 -11.31 20.32
CA ILE A 356 -5.80 -10.33 20.90
C ILE A 356 -4.64 -11.02 21.59
N GLY A 357 -3.42 -10.54 21.36
CA GLY A 357 -2.21 -11.04 22.04
C GLY A 357 -1.69 -12.38 21.53
N PHE A 358 -2.19 -12.87 20.41
CA PHE A 358 -1.72 -14.11 19.81
C PHE A 358 -0.58 -13.87 18.83
N GLU A 359 0.49 -14.66 18.98
CA GLU A 359 1.61 -14.66 18.02
C GLU A 359 1.19 -15.31 16.68
N ASP A 360 0.28 -16.29 16.72
CA ASP A 360 -0.25 -16.97 15.53
C ASP A 360 -1.78 -16.93 15.54
N ARG A 361 -2.36 -16.14 14.62
CA ARG A 361 -3.81 -15.98 14.46
C ARG A 361 -4.41 -16.94 13.42
N GLU A 362 -3.62 -17.87 12.87
CA GLU A 362 -4.11 -18.83 11.89
C GLU A 362 -5.14 -19.78 12.52
N GLY A 363 -6.34 -19.84 11.93
CA GLY A 363 -7.41 -20.72 12.37
C GLY A 363 -8.15 -20.27 13.64
N VAL A 364 -7.88 -19.06 14.15
CA VAL A 364 -8.60 -18.50 15.31
C VAL A 364 -10.06 -18.24 14.99
N PHE A 365 -10.35 -17.69 13.82
CA PHE A 365 -11.71 -17.34 13.42
C PHE A 365 -12.42 -18.46 12.67
N ASP A 366 -13.65 -18.76 13.08
CA ASP A 366 -14.63 -19.51 12.30
C ASP A 366 -15.64 -18.55 11.69
N PHE A 367 -15.57 -18.36 10.38
CA PHE A 367 -16.45 -17.42 9.64
C PHE A 367 -17.84 -17.97 9.32
N ILE A 368 -18.23 -19.10 9.92
CA ILE A 368 -19.51 -19.77 9.67
C ILE A 368 -20.35 -19.85 10.95
N THR A 369 -19.73 -20.09 12.09
CA THR A 369 -20.41 -20.37 13.36
C THR A 369 -20.64 -19.07 14.15
N PRO A 370 -21.91 -18.64 14.32
CA PRO A 370 -22.20 -17.48 15.17
C PRO A 370 -22.05 -17.82 16.65
N TYR A 371 -21.83 -16.81 17.46
CA TYR A 371 -22.02 -16.92 18.90
C TYR A 371 -23.48 -17.22 19.24
N SER A 372 -23.74 -17.80 20.41
CA SER A 372 -25.07 -18.27 20.81
C SER A 372 -26.11 -17.18 20.95
N ASP A 373 -25.73 -15.93 21.06
CA ASP A 373 -26.57 -14.73 21.17
C ASP A 373 -26.75 -14.00 19.81
N TYR A 374 -26.20 -14.55 18.71
CA TYR A 374 -26.32 -14.00 17.38
C TYR A 374 -26.99 -14.98 16.41
N ASP A 375 -28.20 -14.66 15.99
CA ASP A 375 -28.95 -15.39 14.96
C ASP A 375 -28.78 -14.71 13.61
N LEU A 376 -27.82 -15.18 12.82
CA LEU A 376 -27.51 -14.63 11.50
C LEU A 376 -28.71 -14.66 10.55
N GLU A 377 -29.48 -15.75 10.55
CA GLU A 377 -30.64 -15.90 9.65
C GLU A 377 -31.73 -14.89 10.00
N GLU A 378 -31.98 -14.71 11.30
CA GLU A 378 -32.95 -13.73 11.80
C GLU A 378 -32.51 -12.29 11.48
N VAL A 379 -31.25 -11.94 11.67
CA VAL A 379 -30.72 -10.61 11.34
C VAL A 379 -30.86 -10.31 9.85
N VAL A 380 -30.49 -11.25 8.99
CA VAL A 380 -30.62 -11.12 7.53
C VAL A 380 -32.10 -11.00 7.13
N ARG A 381 -32.99 -11.75 7.76
CA ARG A 381 -34.44 -11.68 7.51
C ARG A 381 -35.02 -10.33 7.93
N TYR A 382 -34.58 -9.82 9.07
CA TYR A 382 -35.05 -8.54 9.63
C TYR A 382 -34.61 -7.34 8.79
N GLY A 383 -33.41 -7.37 8.25
CA GLY A 383 -32.84 -6.28 7.42
C GLY A 383 -33.39 -6.18 6.00
N ARG A 384 -34.22 -7.15 5.57
CA ARG A 384 -34.90 -7.15 4.24
C ARG A 384 -36.21 -6.38 4.27
#